data_1ffacb43d3ab03be3e7eab8fcb4cb97f
#
_entry.id   1ffacb43d3ab03be3e7eab8fcb4cb97f
#
_cell.length_a   1.000
_cell.length_b   1.000
_cell.length_c   1.000
_cell.angle_alpha   90.00
_cell.angle_beta   90.00
_cell.angle_gamma   90.00
#
_symmetry.space_group_name_H-M   'P 1'
#
loop_
_entity.id
_entity.type
_entity.pdbx_description
1 polymer ?
#
loop_
_entity_poly.entity_id
_entity_poly.type
_entity_poly.pdbx_seq_one_letter_code
_entity_poly.pdbx_strand_id
1 'polypeptide(L)'
;DTLQWIDQQPWTNGKVGTWGTSWSGWVQTAMAALGPKNLAAMIPNMSGSNAHQSTVRHGGAFELRFLAWAFWHSAYNTQPALKSEPWITPALNSCETRFGDWLTRMPIRPGQTQLNLVPPYEKWAFEIFTHSDYDEYWKHPSVCPAEHWDAFPDIPILLVGGWYDSYTRS
;
A
#
# COMPACT_ATOMS: atom_id res chain seq x y z
N ASP A 1 -0.24 13.15 12.92
CA ASP A 1 -1.42 13.30 13.79
C ASP A 1 -1.42 12.28 14.95
N THR A 2 -1.40 10.96 14.69
CA THR A 2 -1.42 9.95 15.77
C THR A 2 -0.21 10.08 16.71
N LEU A 3 1.00 10.26 16.20
CA LEU A 3 2.19 10.42 17.03
C LEU A 3 2.10 11.69 17.89
N GLN A 4 1.62 12.79 17.33
CA GLN A 4 1.40 14.04 18.06
C GLN A 4 0.34 13.90 19.14
N TRP A 5 -0.74 13.13 18.86
CA TRP A 5 -1.75 12.83 19.86
C TRP A 5 -1.18 11.98 21.01
N ILE A 6 -0.39 10.95 20.71
CA ILE A 6 0.27 10.12 21.71
C ILE A 6 1.16 10.98 22.63
N ASP A 7 1.94 11.88 22.05
CA ASP A 7 2.85 12.77 22.80
C ASP A 7 2.16 13.61 23.86
N GLN A 8 0.87 13.94 23.66
CA GLN A 8 0.06 14.72 24.58
C GLN A 8 -0.61 13.89 25.69
N GLN A 9 -0.47 12.57 25.67
CA GLN A 9 -1.15 11.72 26.64
C GLN A 9 -0.33 11.59 27.94
N PRO A 10 -0.99 11.60 29.13
CA PRO A 10 -0.29 11.58 30.42
C PRO A 10 0.39 10.24 30.75
N TRP A 11 0.11 9.19 29.99
CA TRP A 11 0.67 7.84 30.17
C TRP A 11 1.90 7.58 29.29
N THR A 12 2.33 8.52 28.46
CA THR A 12 3.49 8.36 27.55
C THR A 12 4.70 9.18 28.05
N ASN A 13 5.88 8.74 27.64
CA ASN A 13 7.13 9.51 27.80
C ASN A 13 7.49 10.31 26.54
N GLY A 14 6.58 10.45 25.58
CA GLY A 14 6.78 11.15 24.32
C GLY A 14 7.56 10.37 23.26
N LYS A 15 8.03 9.16 23.54
CA LYS A 15 8.76 8.33 22.58
C LYS A 15 7.87 7.21 22.06
N VAL A 16 7.78 7.07 20.73
CA VAL A 16 6.93 6.08 20.09
C VAL A 16 7.79 5.14 19.22
N GLY A 17 7.71 3.85 19.50
CA GLY A 17 8.19 2.81 18.62
C GLY A 17 7.06 2.28 17.74
N THR A 18 7.36 1.95 16.49
CA THR A 18 6.38 1.38 15.56
C THR A 18 6.87 0.04 15.02
N TRP A 19 5.91 -0.85 14.74
CA TRP A 19 6.20 -2.12 14.06
C TRP A 19 4.99 -2.56 13.26
N GLY A 20 5.22 -3.33 12.23
CA GLY A 20 4.13 -3.85 11.39
C GLY A 20 4.65 -4.45 10.09
N THR A 21 3.81 -5.29 9.50
CA THR A 21 4.13 -6.08 8.31
C THR A 21 3.36 -5.55 7.10
N SER A 22 3.95 -5.63 5.91
CA SER A 22 3.34 -5.30 4.63
C SER A 22 2.88 -3.84 4.59
N TRP A 23 1.59 -3.56 4.43
CA TRP A 23 1.05 -2.21 4.48
C TRP A 23 1.40 -1.47 5.78
N SER A 24 1.30 -2.16 6.92
CA SER A 24 1.69 -1.59 8.23
C SER A 24 3.20 -1.38 8.38
N GLY A 25 4.02 -2.02 7.59
CA GLY A 25 5.44 -1.71 7.44
C GLY A 25 5.65 -0.47 6.58
N TRP A 26 4.93 -0.40 5.44
CA TRP A 26 5.03 0.72 4.52
C TRP A 26 4.63 2.07 5.14
N VAL A 27 3.54 2.11 5.91
CA VAL A 27 3.10 3.36 6.55
C VAL A 27 4.13 3.89 7.56
N GLN A 28 5.00 3.05 8.12
CA GLN A 28 6.08 3.50 9.01
C GLN A 28 7.13 4.30 8.24
N THR A 29 7.61 3.79 7.11
CA THR A 29 8.60 4.48 6.27
C THR A 29 8.02 5.74 5.64
N ALA A 30 6.77 5.69 5.18
CA ALA A 30 6.04 6.86 4.68
C ALA A 30 5.88 7.94 5.77
N MET A 31 5.62 7.54 7.01
CA MET A 31 5.55 8.45 8.15
C MET A 31 6.93 9.03 8.51
N ALA A 32 7.98 8.20 8.50
CA ALA A 32 9.33 8.65 8.78
C ALA A 32 9.82 9.71 7.76
N ALA A 33 9.39 9.60 6.51
CA ALA A 33 9.64 10.58 5.45
C ALA A 33 9.05 11.99 5.73
N LEU A 34 8.18 12.12 6.74
CA LEU A 34 7.64 13.39 7.20
C LEU A 34 8.43 13.98 8.39
N GLY A 35 9.51 13.35 8.81
CA GLY A 35 10.40 13.82 9.88
C GLY A 35 9.73 13.95 11.25
N PRO A 36 8.97 12.98 11.76
CA PRO A 36 8.26 13.11 13.04
C PRO A 36 9.26 13.10 14.23
N LYS A 37 9.13 14.09 15.13
CA LYS A 37 10.08 14.30 16.23
C LYS A 37 10.02 13.25 17.33
N ASN A 38 8.89 12.63 17.55
CA ASN A 38 8.63 11.69 18.64
C ASN A 38 8.69 10.21 18.21
N LEU A 39 9.01 9.94 16.95
CA LEU A 39 9.33 8.59 16.49
C LEU A 39 10.71 8.19 17.02
N ALA A 40 10.77 7.12 17.81
CA ALA A 40 11.99 6.70 18.51
C ALA A 40 12.62 5.40 18.00
N ALA A 41 11.84 4.55 17.35
CA ALA A 41 12.30 3.34 16.67
C ALA A 41 11.23 2.83 15.70
N MET A 42 11.62 2.07 14.67
CA MET A 42 10.66 1.39 13.81
C MET A 42 11.13 0.01 13.34
N ILE A 43 10.16 -0.87 13.10
CA ILE A 43 10.39 -2.21 12.57
C ILE A 43 9.48 -2.41 11.35
N PRO A 44 9.85 -1.89 10.17
CA PRO A 44 9.16 -2.20 8.92
C PRO A 44 9.47 -3.64 8.51
N ASN A 45 8.47 -4.50 8.53
CA ASN A 45 8.60 -5.90 8.20
C ASN A 45 7.93 -6.18 6.84
N MET A 46 8.65 -6.83 5.93
CA MET A 46 8.15 -7.23 4.60
C MET A 46 7.36 -6.10 3.92
N SER A 47 8.00 -4.96 3.70
CA SER A 47 7.38 -3.76 3.13
C SER A 47 8.26 -3.11 2.07
N GLY A 48 7.66 -2.30 1.20
CA GLY A 48 8.35 -1.64 0.12
C GLY A 48 8.92 -0.27 0.50
N SER A 49 9.89 0.19 -0.29
CA SER A 49 10.49 1.52 -0.20
C SER A 49 10.28 2.38 -1.45
N ASN A 50 9.99 1.73 -2.59
CA ASN A 50 9.72 2.39 -3.86
C ASN A 50 8.68 1.57 -4.64
N ALA A 51 7.46 2.11 -4.75
CA ALA A 51 6.35 1.41 -5.38
C ALA A 51 6.58 1.16 -6.88
N HIS A 52 7.22 2.09 -7.57
CA HIS A 52 7.46 1.97 -9.02
C HIS A 52 8.58 0.98 -9.36
N GLN A 53 9.63 0.92 -8.56
CA GLN A 53 10.82 0.14 -8.94
C GLN A 53 10.84 -1.26 -8.36
N SER A 54 10.23 -1.47 -7.20
CA SER A 54 10.42 -2.71 -6.44
C SER A 54 9.15 -3.35 -5.89
N THR A 55 7.96 -2.80 -6.16
CA THR A 55 6.72 -3.31 -5.55
C THR A 55 5.56 -3.40 -6.52
N VAL A 56 4.98 -2.26 -6.92
CA VAL A 56 3.84 -2.21 -7.86
C VAL A 56 4.31 -2.43 -9.29
N ARG A 57 5.50 -1.96 -9.58
CA ARG A 57 6.21 -2.22 -10.83
C ARG A 57 7.60 -2.78 -10.56
N HIS A 58 8.11 -3.55 -11.50
CA HIS A 58 9.48 -4.07 -11.50
C HIS A 58 10.10 -3.79 -12.87
N GLY A 59 11.07 -2.87 -12.89
CA GLY A 59 11.69 -2.47 -14.16
C GLY A 59 10.68 -1.88 -15.17
N GLY A 60 9.67 -1.18 -14.68
CA GLY A 60 8.59 -0.60 -15.49
C GLY A 60 7.40 -1.54 -15.73
N ALA A 61 7.57 -2.87 -15.61
CA ALA A 61 6.49 -3.83 -15.77
C ALA A 61 5.54 -3.81 -14.56
N PHE A 62 4.23 -3.75 -14.82
CA PHE A 62 3.23 -3.78 -13.76
C PHE A 62 3.14 -5.17 -13.11
N GLU A 63 3.12 -5.22 -11.80
CA GLU A 63 2.94 -6.43 -11.03
C GLU A 63 1.45 -6.80 -10.96
N LEU A 64 1.04 -7.79 -11.74
CA LEU A 64 -0.37 -8.18 -11.91
C LEU A 64 -1.08 -8.57 -10.60
N ARG A 65 -0.33 -9.00 -9.58
CA ARG A 65 -0.92 -9.31 -8.27
C ARG A 65 -1.66 -8.12 -7.65
N PHE A 66 -1.30 -6.88 -7.98
CA PHE A 66 -1.99 -5.70 -7.47
C PHE A 66 -3.41 -5.54 -8.02
N LEU A 67 -3.69 -6.08 -9.19
CA LEU A 67 -5.08 -6.17 -9.67
C LEU A 67 -5.88 -7.20 -8.85
N ALA A 68 -5.31 -8.38 -8.60
CA ALA A 68 -5.93 -9.38 -7.72
C ALA A 68 -6.12 -8.82 -6.29
N TRP A 69 -5.10 -8.12 -5.79
CA TRP A 69 -5.16 -7.44 -4.49
C TRP A 69 -6.27 -6.39 -4.43
N ALA A 70 -6.49 -5.62 -5.50
CA ALA A 70 -7.56 -4.64 -5.56
C ALA A 70 -8.94 -5.28 -5.41
N PHE A 71 -9.20 -6.41 -6.07
CA PHE A 71 -10.45 -7.17 -5.91
C PHE A 71 -10.61 -7.68 -4.47
N TRP A 72 -9.58 -8.31 -3.94
CA TRP A 72 -9.61 -8.87 -2.59
C TRP A 72 -9.83 -7.78 -1.53
N HIS A 73 -9.04 -6.72 -1.55
CA HIS A 73 -9.15 -5.64 -0.58
C HIS A 73 -10.46 -4.85 -0.69
N SER A 74 -10.95 -4.63 -1.89
CA SER A 74 -12.25 -3.99 -2.08
C SER A 74 -13.39 -4.81 -1.48
N ALA A 75 -13.31 -6.15 -1.57
CA ALA A 75 -14.31 -7.04 -0.99
C ALA A 75 -14.38 -6.94 0.54
N TYR A 76 -13.22 -6.81 1.21
CA TYR A 76 -13.14 -6.82 2.68
C TYR A 76 -13.25 -5.42 3.30
N ASN A 77 -12.57 -4.43 2.76
CA ASN A 77 -12.45 -3.12 3.38
C ASN A 77 -13.66 -2.21 3.16
N THR A 78 -14.49 -2.49 2.17
CA THR A 78 -15.70 -1.70 1.88
C THR A 78 -16.97 -2.31 2.44
N GLN A 79 -16.88 -3.42 3.14
CA GLN A 79 -18.04 -4.11 3.71
C GLN A 79 -19.02 -3.21 4.51
N PRO A 80 -18.57 -2.27 5.36
CA PRO A 80 -19.50 -1.40 6.08
C PRO A 80 -20.40 -0.57 5.17
N ALA A 81 -19.84 -0.07 4.06
CA ALA A 81 -20.59 0.72 3.07
C ALA A 81 -21.50 -0.15 2.17
N LEU A 82 -21.22 -1.45 2.09
CA LEU A 82 -21.90 -2.39 1.21
C LEU A 82 -22.87 -3.34 1.95
N LYS A 83 -23.12 -3.11 3.25
CA LYS A 83 -24.01 -3.96 4.05
C LYS A 83 -25.41 -4.09 3.49
N SER A 84 -25.89 -3.09 2.77
CA SER A 84 -27.18 -3.12 2.08
C SER A 84 -27.18 -3.95 0.78
N GLU A 85 -25.98 -4.27 0.27
CA GLU A 85 -25.78 -4.94 -1.01
C GLU A 85 -24.92 -6.22 -0.83
N PRO A 86 -25.49 -7.28 -0.26
CA PRO A 86 -24.72 -8.45 0.20
C PRO A 86 -24.09 -9.26 -0.95
N TRP A 87 -24.47 -9.02 -2.20
CA TRP A 87 -23.91 -9.67 -3.39
C TRP A 87 -22.57 -9.07 -3.85
N ILE A 88 -22.23 -7.84 -3.46
CA ILE A 88 -21.03 -7.15 -3.94
C ILE A 88 -19.76 -7.84 -3.46
N THR A 89 -19.65 -8.16 -2.17
CA THR A 89 -18.49 -8.87 -1.62
C THR A 89 -18.23 -10.22 -2.32
N PRO A 90 -19.24 -11.10 -2.50
CA PRO A 90 -19.07 -12.32 -3.29
C PRO A 90 -18.67 -12.07 -4.74
N ALA A 91 -19.20 -11.03 -5.38
CA ALA A 91 -18.83 -10.68 -6.75
C ALA A 91 -17.34 -10.30 -6.88
N LEU A 92 -16.84 -9.46 -5.98
CA LEU A 92 -15.43 -9.06 -5.93
C LEU A 92 -14.50 -10.24 -5.61
N ASN A 93 -14.86 -11.08 -4.63
CA ASN A 93 -14.10 -12.30 -4.31
C ASN A 93 -14.07 -13.28 -5.48
N SER A 94 -15.15 -13.40 -6.24
CA SER A 94 -15.16 -14.23 -7.45
C SER A 94 -14.18 -13.73 -8.51
N CYS A 95 -13.97 -12.43 -8.62
CA CYS A 95 -12.98 -11.87 -9.53
C CYS A 95 -11.55 -12.19 -9.09
N GLU A 96 -11.28 -12.15 -7.78
CA GLU A 96 -9.96 -12.51 -7.24
C GLU A 96 -9.68 -14.00 -7.44
N THR A 97 -10.58 -14.89 -7.07
CA THR A 97 -10.39 -16.34 -7.18
C THR A 97 -10.31 -16.82 -8.63
N ARG A 98 -10.89 -16.08 -9.57
CA ARG A 98 -10.85 -16.34 -11.02
C ARG A 98 -9.93 -15.37 -11.75
N PHE A 99 -8.90 -14.91 -11.09
CA PHE A 99 -8.00 -13.88 -11.63
C PHE A 99 -7.42 -14.22 -13.01
N GLY A 100 -7.15 -15.49 -13.28
CA GLY A 100 -6.67 -15.96 -14.59
C GLY A 100 -7.57 -15.57 -15.76
N ASP A 101 -8.88 -15.46 -15.55
CA ASP A 101 -9.83 -15.03 -16.60
C ASP A 101 -9.59 -13.58 -17.06
N TRP A 102 -9.06 -12.73 -16.18
CA TRP A 102 -8.75 -11.33 -16.49
C TRP A 102 -7.54 -11.19 -17.38
N LEU A 103 -6.58 -12.12 -17.30
CA LEU A 103 -5.39 -12.11 -18.15
C LEU A 103 -5.72 -12.29 -19.63
N THR A 104 -6.85 -12.91 -19.94
CA THR A 104 -7.34 -13.09 -21.31
C THR A 104 -8.16 -11.91 -21.83
N ARG A 105 -8.47 -10.95 -20.96
CA ARG A 105 -9.33 -9.79 -21.28
C ARG A 105 -8.56 -8.48 -21.32
N MET A 106 -7.24 -8.54 -21.44
CA MET A 106 -6.40 -7.34 -21.55
C MET A 106 -6.59 -6.66 -22.92
N PRO A 107 -6.54 -5.32 -23.01
CA PRO A 107 -6.38 -4.38 -21.90
C PRO A 107 -7.68 -4.16 -21.10
N ILE A 108 -7.57 -4.14 -19.78
CA ILE A 108 -8.69 -3.82 -18.90
C ILE A 108 -8.92 -2.31 -18.92
N ARG A 109 -10.19 -1.87 -18.93
CA ARG A 109 -10.57 -0.46 -18.93
C ARG A 109 -11.52 -0.15 -17.77
N PRO A 110 -11.59 1.12 -17.31
CA PRO A 110 -12.56 1.53 -16.30
C PRO A 110 -13.99 1.10 -16.68
N GLY A 111 -14.76 0.67 -15.70
CA GLY A 111 -16.12 0.18 -15.88
C GLY A 111 -16.26 -1.26 -16.43
N GLN A 112 -15.14 -1.91 -16.78
CA GLN A 112 -15.16 -3.27 -17.34
C GLN A 112 -14.94 -4.38 -16.30
N THR A 113 -14.68 -4.02 -15.06
CA THR A 113 -14.50 -4.97 -13.96
C THR A 113 -15.48 -4.68 -12.83
N GLN A 114 -15.64 -5.63 -11.92
CA GLN A 114 -16.45 -5.45 -10.72
C GLN A 114 -15.88 -4.39 -9.76
N LEU A 115 -14.67 -3.88 -9.97
CA LEU A 115 -14.15 -2.74 -9.21
C LEU A 115 -15.00 -1.47 -9.39
N ASN A 116 -15.77 -1.35 -10.48
CA ASN A 116 -16.70 -0.25 -10.67
C ASN A 116 -17.79 -0.16 -9.59
N LEU A 117 -18.05 -1.26 -8.88
CA LEU A 117 -18.94 -1.29 -7.72
C LEU A 117 -18.31 -0.59 -6.49
N VAL A 118 -16.99 -0.37 -6.53
CA VAL A 118 -16.21 0.27 -5.46
C VAL A 118 -15.30 1.33 -6.09
N PRO A 119 -15.84 2.47 -6.52
CA PRO A 119 -15.13 3.46 -7.33
C PRO A 119 -13.75 3.91 -6.79
N PRO A 120 -13.53 4.05 -5.47
CA PRO A 120 -12.18 4.40 -4.97
C PRO A 120 -11.12 3.35 -5.30
N TYR A 121 -11.47 2.06 -5.29
CA TYR A 121 -10.55 0.98 -5.66
C TYR A 121 -10.35 0.89 -7.17
N GLU A 122 -11.39 1.12 -7.96
CA GLU A 122 -11.24 1.19 -9.42
C GLU A 122 -10.30 2.34 -9.81
N LYS A 123 -10.54 3.53 -9.26
CA LYS A 123 -9.68 4.70 -9.49
C LYS A 123 -8.22 4.39 -9.16
N TRP A 124 -7.95 3.89 -7.95
CA TRP A 124 -6.59 3.54 -7.52
C TRP A 124 -5.94 2.50 -8.45
N ALA A 125 -6.65 1.43 -8.81
CA ALA A 125 -6.13 0.40 -9.70
C ALA A 125 -5.74 0.97 -11.07
N PHE A 126 -6.55 1.86 -11.63
CA PHE A 126 -6.24 2.47 -12.92
C PHE A 126 -5.16 3.56 -12.83
N GLU A 127 -5.04 4.27 -11.74
CA GLU A 127 -3.91 5.17 -11.50
C GLU A 127 -2.58 4.42 -11.55
N ILE A 128 -2.44 3.33 -10.79
CA ILE A 128 -1.20 2.54 -10.80
C ILE A 128 -0.95 1.81 -12.13
N PHE A 129 -1.99 1.53 -12.94
CA PHE A 129 -1.85 0.98 -14.27
C PHE A 129 -1.35 2.01 -15.27
N THR A 130 -1.87 3.23 -15.25
CA THR A 130 -1.64 4.25 -16.27
C THR A 130 -0.34 5.03 -16.05
N HIS A 131 0.11 5.19 -14.82
CA HIS A 131 1.41 5.79 -14.51
C HIS A 131 2.54 4.78 -14.77
N SER A 132 2.89 4.60 -16.07
CA SER A 132 3.95 3.66 -16.47
C SER A 132 5.35 4.19 -16.21
N ASP A 133 5.54 5.48 -16.38
CA ASP A 133 6.81 6.15 -16.18
C ASP A 133 6.98 6.59 -14.72
N TYR A 134 8.23 6.80 -14.31
CA TYR A 134 8.54 7.29 -12.97
C TYR A 134 8.30 8.81 -12.89
N ASP A 135 7.04 9.19 -12.75
CA ASP A 135 6.57 10.57 -12.71
C ASP A 135 6.30 11.06 -11.26
N GLU A 136 5.75 12.25 -11.12
CA GLU A 136 5.44 12.86 -9.80
C GLU A 136 4.45 12.06 -8.96
N TYR A 137 3.61 11.23 -9.58
CA TYR A 137 2.73 10.30 -8.85
C TYR A 137 3.54 9.35 -7.96
N TRP A 138 4.64 8.79 -8.50
CA TRP A 138 5.46 7.82 -7.79
C TRP A 138 6.45 8.44 -6.80
N LYS A 139 6.76 9.73 -6.90
CA LYS A 139 7.72 10.42 -6.02
C LYS A 139 7.11 10.86 -4.69
N HIS A 140 5.80 10.72 -4.53
CA HIS A 140 5.15 11.10 -3.28
C HIS A 140 5.65 10.23 -2.11
N PRO A 141 5.89 10.80 -0.90
CA PRO A 141 6.43 10.06 0.25
C PRO A 141 5.66 8.80 0.63
N SER A 142 4.33 8.78 0.38
CA SER A 142 3.49 7.61 0.66
C SER A 142 3.74 6.42 -0.25
N VAL A 143 4.36 6.60 -1.41
CA VAL A 143 4.63 5.54 -2.40
C VAL A 143 6.10 5.38 -2.72
N CYS A 144 6.94 6.37 -2.38
CA CYS A 144 8.39 6.29 -2.52
C CYS A 144 9.12 6.93 -1.32
N PRO A 145 9.05 6.35 -0.13
CA PRO A 145 9.87 6.84 0.99
C PRO A 145 11.37 6.84 0.69
N ALA A 146 11.82 6.02 -0.27
CA ALA A 146 13.22 5.96 -0.68
C ALA A 146 13.81 7.27 -1.23
N GLU A 147 12.99 8.19 -1.74
CA GLU A 147 13.47 9.52 -2.16
C GLU A 147 13.48 10.56 -1.03
N HIS A 148 13.10 10.17 0.18
CA HIS A 148 12.92 11.07 1.31
C HIS A 148 13.75 10.69 2.54
N TRP A 149 14.84 9.90 2.35
CA TRP A 149 15.68 9.44 3.44
C TRP A 149 16.28 10.59 4.27
N ASP A 150 16.58 11.72 3.64
CA ASP A 150 17.12 12.90 4.31
C ASP A 150 16.17 13.51 5.36
N ALA A 151 14.87 13.23 5.23
CA ALA A 151 13.86 13.66 6.20
C ALA A 151 13.68 12.68 7.36
N PHE A 152 14.23 11.47 7.27
CA PHE A 152 14.08 10.48 8.33
C PHE A 152 14.75 10.93 9.60
N PRO A 153 14.12 10.74 10.77
CA PRO A 153 14.81 10.95 12.03
C PRO A 153 15.94 9.93 12.20
N ASP A 154 17.02 10.35 12.86
CA ASP A 154 18.14 9.47 13.21
C ASP A 154 17.74 8.55 14.39
N ILE A 155 17.17 7.41 14.06
CA ILE A 155 16.58 6.45 15.00
C ILE A 155 16.95 5.01 14.63
N PRO A 156 16.93 4.07 15.58
CA PRO A 156 17.06 2.66 15.28
C PRO A 156 15.96 2.14 14.35
N ILE A 157 16.37 1.45 13.28
CA ILE A 157 15.48 0.82 12.31
C ILE A 157 15.89 -0.64 12.14
N LEU A 158 14.97 -1.56 12.44
CA LEU A 158 15.13 -2.98 12.14
C LEU A 158 14.32 -3.35 10.91
N LEU A 159 14.98 -3.60 9.77
CA LEU A 159 14.34 -4.08 8.55
C LEU A 159 14.30 -5.61 8.58
N VAL A 160 13.12 -6.17 8.35
CA VAL A 160 12.91 -7.61 8.24
C VAL A 160 12.31 -7.89 6.86
N GLY A 161 12.93 -8.81 6.12
CA GLY A 161 12.49 -9.22 4.79
C GLY A 161 12.65 -10.73 4.61
N GLY A 162 12.07 -11.28 3.54
CA GLY A 162 12.15 -12.69 3.20
C GLY A 162 12.59 -12.91 1.75
N TRP A 163 13.43 -13.93 1.51
CA TRP A 163 13.90 -14.27 0.16
C TRP A 163 12.79 -14.67 -0.82
N TYR A 164 11.68 -15.14 -0.30
CA TYR A 164 10.50 -15.53 -1.09
C TYR A 164 9.36 -14.52 -0.98
N ASP A 165 9.64 -13.34 -0.41
CA ASP A 165 8.69 -12.25 -0.34
C ASP A 165 8.68 -11.41 -1.63
N SER A 166 7.59 -10.71 -1.87
CA SER A 166 7.46 -9.79 -2.98
C SER A 166 8.24 -8.48 -2.81
N TYR A 167 8.74 -8.21 -1.61
CA TYR A 167 9.50 -7.01 -1.25
C TYR A 167 11.03 -7.26 -1.15
N THR A 168 11.54 -8.23 -1.88
CA THR A 168 12.97 -8.61 -1.83
C THR A 168 13.93 -7.51 -2.30
N ARG A 169 13.43 -6.46 -2.94
CA ARG A 169 14.23 -5.32 -3.45
C ARG A 169 14.01 -4.03 -2.67
N SER A 170 13.38 -4.09 -1.52
CA SER A 170 13.05 -2.92 -0.70
C SER A 170 14.07 -2.64 0.37
#